data_179eba84c96a68af1947530824ab53aa
#
_entry.id   179eba84c96a68af1947530824ab53aa
#
_cell.length_a   1.000
_cell.length_b   1.000
_cell.length_c   1.000
_cell.angle_alpha   90.00
_cell.angle_beta   90.00
_cell.angle_gamma   90.00
#
_symmetry.space_group_name_H-M   'P 1'
#
loop_
_entity.id
_entity.type
_entity.pdbx_description
1 polymer ?
#
loop_
_entity_poly.entity_id
_entity_poly.type
_entity_poly.pdbx_seq_one_letter_code
_entity_poly.pdbx_strand_id
1 'polypeptide(L)'
;MNRLQQVVIGSCAMLAAALSSVALAHHGWTGYESDARKLSGVIDAASYSNPHASIRLRSSDKTWVVVLAPPSRMGNRGLTEDMLTVGKAVSVEGYVHKTNTTEMRAERISLDGKTIELR
;
A
#
# COMPACT_ATOMS: atom_id res chain seq x y z
N MET A 1 -53.99 -22.05 -27.35
CA MET A 1 -52.97 -22.96 -27.74
C MET A 1 -51.57 -22.38 -27.88
N ASN A 2 -51.18 -21.44 -27.17
CA ASN A 2 -49.77 -20.99 -27.15
C ASN A 2 -49.40 -20.56 -25.75
N ARG A 3 -49.09 -21.54 -24.92
CA ARG A 3 -48.69 -21.32 -23.53
C ARG A 3 -47.19 -21.62 -23.28
N LEU A 4 -46.39 -21.55 -24.32
CA LEU A 4 -44.97 -21.87 -24.25
C LEU A 4 -44.04 -20.68 -24.55
N GLN A 5 -44.52 -19.43 -24.45
CA GLN A 5 -43.73 -18.25 -24.73
C GLN A 5 -43.65 -17.27 -23.55
N GLN A 6 -43.69 -17.77 -22.35
CA GLN A 6 -43.43 -16.89 -21.21
C GLN A 6 -42.53 -17.57 -20.23
N VAL A 7 -41.33 -17.73 -20.54
CA VAL A 7 -40.21 -17.79 -19.55
C VAL A 7 -38.93 -17.67 -20.31
N VAL A 8 -38.36 -16.51 -20.42
CA VAL A 8 -36.92 -16.24 -20.45
C VAL A 8 -36.75 -14.73 -20.49
N ILE A 9 -37.02 -14.06 -19.42
CA ILE A 9 -36.49 -12.72 -19.19
C ILE A 9 -36.26 -12.64 -17.70
N GLY A 10 -35.10 -12.92 -17.24
CA GLY A 10 -34.85 -12.81 -15.82
C GLY A 10 -33.48 -13.23 -15.32
N SER A 11 -32.46 -13.30 -16.15
CA SER A 11 -31.16 -13.77 -15.66
C SER A 11 -29.93 -12.97 -16.09
N CYS A 12 -30.09 -11.79 -16.69
CA CYS A 12 -28.93 -11.02 -17.13
C CYS A 12 -28.62 -9.77 -16.32
N ALA A 13 -29.36 -9.47 -15.26
CA ALA A 13 -29.18 -8.19 -14.54
C ALA A 13 -28.32 -8.27 -13.28
N MET A 14 -27.86 -9.43 -12.85
CA MET A 14 -27.12 -9.57 -11.58
C MET A 14 -25.59 -9.66 -11.70
N LEU A 15 -25.02 -9.71 -12.88
CA LEU A 15 -23.57 -9.85 -13.03
C LEU A 15 -22.82 -8.51 -13.09
N ALA A 16 -23.50 -7.39 -13.31
CA ALA A 16 -22.85 -6.10 -13.48
C ALA A 16 -22.50 -5.38 -12.17
N ALA A 17 -23.14 -5.74 -11.06
CA ALA A 17 -22.94 -5.07 -9.78
C ALA A 17 -21.72 -5.58 -8.98
N ALA A 18 -21.21 -6.77 -9.28
CA ALA A 18 -20.09 -7.37 -8.55
C ALA A 18 -18.72 -6.84 -9.01
N LEU A 19 -18.61 -6.29 -10.23
CA LEU A 19 -17.34 -5.79 -10.80
C LEU A 19 -16.97 -4.40 -10.33
N SER A 20 -17.93 -3.55 -9.92
CA SER A 20 -17.66 -2.19 -9.48
C SER A 20 -17.13 -2.10 -8.05
N SER A 21 -17.43 -3.06 -7.16
CA SER A 21 -16.93 -3.06 -5.78
C SER A 21 -15.45 -3.46 -5.69
N VAL A 22 -14.95 -4.29 -6.60
CA VAL A 22 -13.52 -4.69 -6.64
C VAL A 22 -12.63 -3.53 -7.08
N ALA A 23 -13.08 -2.71 -8.04
CA ALA A 23 -12.33 -1.55 -8.51
C ALA A 23 -12.16 -0.48 -7.43
N LEU A 24 -13.15 -0.29 -6.55
CA LEU A 24 -13.10 0.68 -5.45
C LEU A 24 -12.15 0.24 -4.33
N ALA A 25 -12.03 -1.08 -4.07
CA ALA A 25 -11.15 -1.61 -3.03
C ALA A 25 -9.65 -1.41 -3.35
N HIS A 26 -9.29 -1.26 -4.62
CA HIS A 26 -7.92 -1.05 -5.06
C HIS A 26 -7.57 0.41 -5.35
N HIS A 27 -8.51 1.33 -5.17
CA HIS A 27 -8.29 2.75 -5.39
C HIS A 27 -7.19 3.29 -4.44
N GLY A 28 -6.16 3.90 -4.98
CA GLY A 28 -4.99 4.39 -4.24
C GLY A 28 -3.79 3.43 -4.23
N TRP A 29 -4.01 2.16 -4.59
CA TRP A 29 -2.94 1.15 -4.69
C TRP A 29 -2.76 0.64 -6.12
N THR A 30 -3.53 1.15 -7.07
CA THR A 30 -3.56 0.69 -8.46
C THR A 30 -2.25 0.87 -9.22
N GLY A 31 -1.41 1.81 -8.81
CA GLY A 31 -0.09 2.03 -9.42
C GLY A 31 1.00 1.06 -8.96
N TYR A 32 0.68 0.15 -8.03
CA TYR A 32 1.64 -0.74 -7.41
C TYR A 32 1.39 -2.20 -7.79
N GLU A 33 2.46 -3.01 -7.76
CA GLU A 33 2.36 -4.44 -7.98
C GLU A 33 1.50 -5.11 -6.91
N SER A 34 0.98 -6.30 -7.20
CA SER A 34 0.11 -7.03 -6.28
C SER A 34 0.85 -7.93 -5.28
N ASP A 35 2.11 -8.22 -5.55
CA ASP A 35 2.92 -9.11 -4.71
C ASP A 35 3.70 -8.31 -3.67
N ALA A 36 3.52 -8.65 -2.41
CA ALA A 36 4.24 -8.00 -1.31
C ALA A 36 5.72 -8.39 -1.32
N ARG A 37 6.57 -7.41 -1.04
CA ARG A 37 8.02 -7.60 -0.90
C ARG A 37 8.50 -7.03 0.41
N LYS A 38 9.51 -7.66 0.99
CA LYS A 38 10.23 -7.18 2.16
C LYS A 38 11.54 -6.52 1.75
N LEU A 39 11.83 -5.37 2.34
CA LEU A 39 13.11 -4.68 2.22
C LEU A 39 13.62 -4.36 3.61
N SER A 40 14.89 -4.66 3.85
CA SER A 40 15.59 -4.25 5.06
C SER A 40 16.73 -3.34 4.68
N GLY A 41 16.95 -2.28 5.44
CA GLY A 41 18.00 -1.34 5.14
C GLY A 41 18.12 -0.26 6.19
N VAL A 42 18.77 0.82 5.80
CA VAL A 42 19.08 1.95 6.67
C VAL A 42 18.43 3.20 6.11
N ILE A 43 17.78 3.98 6.96
CA ILE A 43 17.18 5.26 6.58
C ILE A 43 18.27 6.24 6.18
N ASP A 44 18.17 6.76 4.98
CA ASP A 44 19.08 7.75 4.38
C ASP A 44 18.50 9.17 4.43
N ALA A 45 17.18 9.29 4.37
CA ALA A 45 16.43 10.53 4.55
C ALA A 45 15.00 10.20 4.96
N ALA A 46 14.34 11.13 5.61
CA ALA A 46 12.93 10.99 6.00
C ALA A 46 12.17 12.30 5.82
N SER A 47 10.92 12.18 5.42
CA SER A 47 9.96 13.27 5.37
C SER A 47 8.69 12.86 6.12
N TYR A 48 8.31 13.64 7.12
CA TYR A 48 7.16 13.36 7.97
C TYR A 48 6.11 14.44 7.76
N SER A 49 5.51 14.47 6.57
CA SER A 49 4.57 15.52 6.15
C SER A 49 3.39 14.94 5.38
N ASN A 50 2.32 15.75 5.28
CA ASN A 50 1.17 15.39 4.48
C ASN A 50 1.47 15.55 2.97
N PRO A 51 0.84 14.78 2.08
CA PRO A 51 -0.23 13.80 2.37
C PRO A 51 0.27 12.46 2.93
N HIS A 52 1.53 12.11 2.72
CA HIS A 52 2.14 10.87 3.21
C HIS A 52 3.56 11.13 3.65
N ALA A 53 3.94 10.55 4.77
CA ALA A 53 5.35 10.45 5.12
C ALA A 53 6.07 9.50 4.16
N SER A 54 7.37 9.68 4.02
CA SER A 54 8.22 8.83 3.20
C SER A 54 9.61 8.74 3.79
N ILE A 55 10.32 7.67 3.46
CA ILE A 55 11.74 7.52 3.76
C ILE A 55 12.51 7.16 2.49
N ARG A 56 13.77 7.54 2.45
CA ARG A 56 14.72 6.94 1.51
C ARG A 56 15.43 5.83 2.26
N LEU A 57 15.30 4.63 1.75
CA LEU A 57 15.85 3.43 2.36
C LEU A 57 16.98 2.88 1.49
N ARG A 58 18.16 2.84 2.05
CA ARG A 58 19.31 2.19 1.39
C ARG A 58 19.29 0.71 1.76
N SER A 59 18.98 -0.13 0.80
CA SER A 59 18.91 -1.59 0.93
C SER A 59 19.82 -2.22 -0.11
N SER A 60 20.83 -2.95 0.33
CA SER A 60 21.90 -3.46 -0.54
C SER A 60 22.53 -2.32 -1.33
N ASP A 61 22.61 -2.39 -2.65
CA ASP A 61 23.22 -1.40 -3.52
C ASP A 61 22.25 -0.33 -4.02
N LYS A 62 21.01 -0.34 -3.51
CA LYS A 62 19.90 0.43 -4.09
C LYS A 62 19.26 1.31 -3.04
N THR A 63 18.95 2.54 -3.43
CA THR A 63 18.14 3.45 -2.61
C THR A 63 16.69 3.43 -3.10
N TRP A 64 15.80 3.15 -2.17
CA TRP A 64 14.37 3.11 -2.40
C TRP A 64 13.69 4.35 -1.86
N VAL A 65 12.69 4.85 -2.55
CA VAL A 65 11.71 5.77 -1.98
C VAL A 65 10.56 4.91 -1.44
N VAL A 66 10.37 4.95 -0.13
CA VAL A 66 9.31 4.17 0.52
C VAL A 66 8.24 5.13 1.01
N VAL A 67 7.07 5.06 0.39
CA VAL A 67 5.89 5.83 0.80
C VAL A 67 5.26 5.12 1.99
N LEU A 68 5.08 5.85 3.07
CA LEU A 68 4.49 5.34 4.31
C LEU A 68 3.00 5.68 4.38
N ALA A 69 2.57 6.35 5.44
CA ALA A 69 1.17 6.72 5.66
C ALA A 69 1.08 8.21 6.01
N PRO A 70 -0.12 8.78 6.07
CA PRO A 70 -0.28 10.13 6.61
C PRO A 70 0.26 10.22 8.04
N PRO A 71 0.93 11.33 8.40
CA PRO A 71 1.52 11.50 9.73
C PRO A 71 0.56 11.24 10.89
N SER A 72 -0.70 11.68 10.77
CA SER A 72 -1.71 11.46 11.82
C SER A 72 -1.98 9.98 12.08
N ARG A 73 -2.06 9.18 11.02
CA ARG A 73 -2.26 7.72 11.16
C ARG A 73 -1.05 7.07 11.83
N MET A 74 0.14 7.45 11.42
CA MET A 74 1.37 6.90 11.98
C MET A 74 1.52 7.27 13.44
N GLY A 75 1.31 8.53 13.80
CA GLY A 75 1.36 8.99 15.17
C GLY A 75 0.36 8.27 16.07
N ASN A 76 -0.87 8.08 15.62
CA ASN A 76 -1.90 7.33 16.35
C ASN A 76 -1.54 5.86 16.56
N ARG A 77 -0.70 5.31 15.71
CA ARG A 77 -0.23 3.92 15.80
C ARG A 77 1.15 3.77 16.45
N GLY A 78 1.68 4.85 16.97
CA GLY A 78 2.93 4.82 17.72
C GLY A 78 4.19 5.02 16.91
N LEU A 79 4.10 5.44 15.66
CA LEU A 79 5.25 5.80 14.82
C LEU A 79 5.37 7.33 14.76
N THR A 80 6.27 7.86 15.53
CA THR A 80 6.51 9.30 15.60
C THR A 80 7.68 9.72 14.71
N GLU A 81 7.78 11.02 14.42
CA GLU A 81 8.81 11.56 13.53
C GLU A 81 10.22 11.24 13.99
N ASP A 82 10.48 11.35 15.31
CA ASP A 82 11.78 11.09 15.91
C ASP A 82 12.24 9.63 15.79
N MET A 83 11.34 8.71 15.50
CA MET A 83 11.67 7.31 15.27
C MET A 83 12.24 7.06 13.86
N LEU A 84 12.03 7.97 12.93
CA LEU A 84 12.49 7.85 11.53
C LEU A 84 13.78 8.64 11.30
N THR A 85 14.79 8.37 12.10
CA THR A 85 16.07 9.09 12.02
C THR A 85 17.01 8.46 11.00
N VAL A 86 17.81 9.31 10.36
CA VAL A 86 18.88 8.89 9.44
C VAL A 86 19.83 7.95 10.19
N GLY A 87 20.20 6.85 9.54
CA GLY A 87 21.07 5.83 10.13
C GLY A 87 20.35 4.70 10.84
N LYS A 88 19.03 4.81 11.04
CA LYS A 88 18.26 3.76 11.71
C LYS A 88 18.02 2.57 10.76
N ALA A 89 18.22 1.36 11.29
CA ALA A 89 17.89 0.13 10.58
C ALA A 89 16.38 -0.14 10.69
N VAL A 90 15.73 -0.36 9.57
CA VAL A 90 14.30 -0.67 9.49
C VAL A 90 14.04 -1.76 8.47
N SER A 91 12.90 -2.44 8.62
CA SER A 91 12.35 -3.34 7.61
C SER A 91 10.99 -2.81 7.19
N VAL A 92 10.70 -2.85 5.90
CA VAL A 92 9.40 -2.49 5.35
C VAL A 92 8.87 -3.66 4.54
N GLU A 93 7.55 -3.81 4.53
CA GLU A 93 6.85 -4.75 3.67
C GLU A 93 5.79 -3.99 2.90
N GLY A 94 5.78 -4.17 1.59
CA GLY A 94 4.86 -3.43 0.75
C GLY A 94 4.98 -3.81 -0.72
N TYR A 95 4.58 -2.89 -1.58
CA TYR A 95 4.37 -3.13 -3.00
C TYR A 95 5.19 -2.17 -3.82
N VAL A 96 5.92 -2.70 -4.80
CA VAL A 96 6.75 -1.91 -5.70
C VAL A 96 5.86 -1.22 -6.73
N HIS A 97 6.18 0.03 -7.04
CA HIS A 97 5.48 0.78 -8.08
C HIS A 97 5.71 0.11 -9.45
N LYS A 98 4.65 0.03 -10.27
CA LYS A 98 4.67 -0.67 -11.56
C LYS A 98 5.62 -0.05 -12.57
N THR A 99 5.79 1.26 -12.54
CA THR A 99 6.62 1.98 -13.50
C THR A 99 7.87 2.58 -12.87
N ASN A 100 7.78 3.09 -11.64
CA ASN A 100 8.94 3.57 -10.89
C ASN A 100 9.47 2.44 -10.01
N THR A 101 10.40 1.66 -10.52
CA THR A 101 10.89 0.42 -9.90
C THR A 101 11.78 0.62 -8.67
N THR A 102 12.03 1.85 -8.27
CA THR A 102 12.73 2.21 -7.02
C THR A 102 11.79 2.83 -5.98
N GLU A 103 10.49 2.84 -6.24
CA GLU A 103 9.48 3.27 -5.31
C GLU A 103 8.70 2.08 -4.76
N MET A 104 8.44 2.11 -3.46
CA MET A 104 7.61 1.13 -2.78
C MET A 104 6.57 1.87 -1.94
N ARG A 105 5.35 1.34 -1.88
CA ARG A 105 4.37 1.76 -0.89
C ARG A 105 4.29 0.72 0.22
N ALA A 106 4.65 1.11 1.42
CA ALA A 106 4.72 0.19 2.55
C ALA A 106 3.34 -0.06 3.17
N GLU A 107 3.05 -1.31 3.43
CA GLU A 107 1.90 -1.76 4.20
C GLU A 107 2.21 -1.82 5.69
N ARG A 108 3.46 -2.11 6.04
CA ARG A 108 3.95 -2.11 7.42
C ARG A 108 5.42 -1.79 7.49
N ILE A 109 5.84 -1.30 8.64
CA ILE A 109 7.23 -1.00 8.95
C ILE A 109 7.60 -1.59 10.30
N SER A 110 8.79 -2.15 10.39
CA SER A 110 9.34 -2.70 11.64
C SER A 110 10.62 -1.97 12.00
N LEU A 111 10.66 -1.44 13.22
CA LEU A 111 11.82 -0.75 13.79
C LEU A 111 11.71 -0.78 15.32
N ASP A 112 12.83 -0.70 16.00
CA ASP A 112 12.92 -0.67 17.47
C ASP A 112 12.11 -1.79 18.14
N GLY A 113 12.08 -2.99 17.53
CA GLY A 113 11.34 -4.13 18.06
C GLY A 113 9.82 -4.05 17.89
N LYS A 114 9.31 -3.09 17.14
CA LYS A 114 7.88 -2.88 16.88
C LYS A 114 7.56 -3.06 15.41
N THR A 115 6.37 -3.55 15.14
CA THR A 115 5.79 -3.57 13.79
C THR A 115 4.55 -2.69 13.77
N ILE A 116 4.51 -1.75 12.85
CA ILE A 116 3.42 -0.77 12.74
C ILE A 116 2.76 -0.93 11.39
N GLU A 117 1.45 -1.16 11.42
CA GLU A 117 0.62 -1.24 10.22
C GLU A 117 0.36 0.17 9.68
N LEU A 118 0.53 0.34 8.37
CA LEU A 118 0.43 1.64 7.71
C LEU A 118 -0.83 1.77 6.83
N ARG A 119 -1.47 0.65 6.51
CA ARG A 119 -2.64 0.60 5.64
C ARG A 119 -3.97 0.72 6.42
#